data_25805ef159b407a51657283ce5d829df
#
_entry.id   25805ef159b407a51657283ce5d829df
#
_cell.length_a   1.000
_cell.length_b   1.000
_cell.length_c   1.000
_cell.angle_alpha   90.00
_cell.angle_beta   90.00
_cell.angle_gamma   90.00
#
_symmetry.space_group_name_H-M   'P 1'
#
loop_
_entity.id
_entity.type
_entity.pdbx_description
1 polymer ?
#
loop_
_entity_poly.entity_id
_entity_poly.type
_entity_poly.pdbx_seq_one_letter_code
_entity_poly.pdbx_strand_id
1 'polypeptide(L)'
;FISKIKNKVIFLDLKLNDIPNTCASTIYSLKDLKNIKYLTVHINGGFEMLKSIKKAAKKTNKKLRILGVTVLTSLSNSSLKKIGHTKTIKSLVQQQAYLAKKAGLDGIVCSGLESKLIKKICTKMEIVTPGIRLPGDKKNDQKRIMNPKQAFANGATSIVIGRSVTSGNIKKNIQRLINSLK
;
A
#
# COMPACT_ATOMS: atom_id res chain seq x y z
N PHE A 1 6.24 18.92 -10.67
CA PHE A 1 6.53 18.79 -9.24
C PHE A 1 7.50 17.64 -8.96
N ILE A 2 7.16 16.39 -9.34
CA ILE A 2 7.99 15.19 -9.08
C ILE A 2 9.39 15.32 -9.69
N SER A 3 9.52 15.85 -10.89
CA SER A 3 10.81 16.07 -11.58
C SER A 3 11.76 17.02 -10.83
N LYS A 4 11.22 17.92 -9.99
CA LYS A 4 11.98 18.83 -9.13
C LYS A 4 12.53 18.19 -7.86
N ILE A 5 11.98 17.03 -7.45
CA ILE A 5 12.43 16.30 -6.25
C ILE A 5 13.60 15.41 -6.64
N LYS A 6 14.82 15.97 -6.55
CA LYS A 6 16.05 15.22 -6.82
C LYS A 6 16.52 14.46 -5.58
N ASN A 7 17.22 13.33 -5.79
CA ASN A 7 17.89 12.56 -4.74
C ASN A 7 16.97 12.01 -3.63
N LYS A 8 15.66 11.85 -3.91
CA LYS A 8 14.70 11.21 -3.00
C LYS A 8 13.98 10.07 -3.69
N VAL A 9 13.73 9.02 -2.95
CA VAL A 9 12.86 7.93 -3.37
C VAL A 9 11.41 8.38 -3.21
N ILE A 10 10.63 8.21 -4.28
CA ILE A 10 9.21 8.59 -4.29
C ILE A 10 8.36 7.34 -4.22
N PHE A 11 7.42 7.35 -3.29
CA PHE A 11 6.28 6.45 -3.20
C PHE A 11 5.08 7.18 -3.81
N LEU A 12 4.71 6.83 -5.05
CA LEU A 12 3.61 7.45 -5.78
C LEU A 12 2.30 6.73 -5.48
N ASP A 13 1.50 7.31 -4.59
CA ASP A 13 0.27 6.70 -4.09
C ASP A 13 -0.96 7.10 -4.92
N LEU A 14 -1.02 6.64 -6.18
CA LEU A 14 -2.12 6.94 -7.11
C LEU A 14 -3.34 6.05 -6.90
N LYS A 15 -3.15 4.83 -6.41
CA LYS A 15 -4.20 3.81 -6.28
C LYS A 15 -4.96 3.61 -7.60
N LEU A 16 -4.21 3.43 -8.70
CA LEU A 16 -4.80 3.27 -10.04
C LEU A 16 -5.86 2.17 -10.04
N ASN A 17 -7.00 2.50 -10.63
CA ASN A 17 -8.14 1.59 -10.77
C ASN A 17 -8.94 2.00 -12.01
N ASP A 18 -8.58 1.44 -13.16
CA ASP A 18 -9.17 1.76 -14.47
C ASP A 18 -9.00 0.55 -15.40
N ILE A 19 -9.50 0.64 -16.63
CA ILE A 19 -9.28 -0.41 -17.64
C ILE A 19 -7.78 -0.62 -17.92
N PRO A 20 -7.38 -1.84 -18.34
CA PRO A 20 -5.96 -2.23 -18.46
C PRO A 20 -5.10 -1.28 -19.28
N ASN A 21 -5.61 -0.80 -20.42
CA ASN A 21 -4.87 0.10 -21.33
C ASN A 21 -4.63 1.48 -20.69
N THR A 22 -5.64 2.06 -20.04
CA THR A 22 -5.51 3.36 -19.34
C THR A 22 -4.45 3.29 -18.25
N CYS A 23 -4.50 2.23 -17.43
CA CYS A 23 -3.51 2.02 -16.39
C CYS A 23 -2.09 1.82 -16.97
N ALA A 24 -1.94 1.05 -18.03
CA ALA A 24 -0.64 0.85 -18.68
C ALA A 24 -0.09 2.16 -19.28
N SER A 25 -0.93 2.98 -19.91
CA SER A 25 -0.57 4.29 -20.45
C SER A 25 -0.08 5.24 -19.36
N THR A 26 -0.73 5.22 -18.19
CA THR A 26 -0.27 5.98 -17.01
C THR A 26 1.15 5.56 -16.63
N ILE A 27 1.48 4.27 -16.62
CA ILE A 27 2.86 3.80 -16.33
C ILE A 27 3.85 4.29 -17.38
N TYR A 28 3.49 4.26 -18.67
CA TYR A 28 4.37 4.77 -19.73
C TYR A 28 4.63 6.26 -19.63
N SER A 29 3.65 7.06 -19.17
CA SER A 29 3.82 8.50 -18.94
C SER A 29 4.84 8.82 -17.83
N LEU A 30 5.14 7.87 -16.96
CA LEU A 30 6.13 8.02 -15.87
C LEU A 30 7.56 7.67 -16.28
N LYS A 31 7.82 7.34 -17.56
CA LYS A 31 9.11 6.80 -18.04
C LYS A 31 10.33 7.65 -17.66
N ASP A 32 10.19 8.97 -17.62
CA ASP A 32 11.27 9.92 -17.36
C ASP A 32 11.45 10.23 -15.85
N LEU A 33 10.54 9.74 -15.00
CA LEU A 33 10.55 9.97 -13.55
C LEU A 33 11.25 8.80 -12.82
N LYS A 34 12.58 8.70 -12.99
CA LYS A 34 13.38 7.56 -12.51
C LYS A 34 13.47 7.42 -10.97
N ASN A 35 13.14 8.47 -10.23
CA ASN A 35 13.11 8.51 -8.77
C ASN A 35 11.82 7.92 -8.15
N ILE A 36 10.82 7.58 -8.96
CA ILE A 36 9.65 6.82 -8.49
C ILE A 36 10.05 5.35 -8.32
N LYS A 37 10.09 4.90 -7.08
CA LYS A 37 10.39 3.51 -6.73
C LYS A 37 9.13 2.67 -6.52
N TYR A 38 8.05 3.27 -6.01
CA TYR A 38 6.80 2.60 -5.70
C TYR A 38 5.62 3.30 -6.35
N LEU A 39 4.66 2.50 -6.84
CA LEU A 39 3.37 2.99 -7.33
C LEU A 39 2.26 2.04 -6.86
N THR A 40 1.16 2.61 -6.39
CA THR A 40 0.02 1.85 -5.88
C THR A 40 -1.08 1.70 -6.92
N VAL A 41 -1.71 0.52 -6.92
CA VAL A 41 -2.85 0.16 -7.76
C VAL A 41 -3.89 -0.58 -6.93
N HIS A 42 -5.17 -0.42 -7.21
CA HIS A 42 -6.19 -1.22 -6.55
C HIS A 42 -6.25 -2.64 -7.12
N ILE A 43 -6.26 -3.66 -6.25
CA ILE A 43 -6.39 -5.06 -6.70
C ILE A 43 -7.79 -5.33 -7.26
N ASN A 44 -8.79 -4.53 -6.87
CA ASN A 44 -10.16 -4.60 -7.38
C ASN A 44 -10.28 -4.38 -8.90
N GLY A 45 -9.30 -3.75 -9.55
CA GLY A 45 -9.26 -3.60 -11.00
C GLY A 45 -9.09 -4.92 -11.77
N GLY A 46 -8.87 -6.04 -11.06
CA GLY A 46 -8.85 -7.39 -11.63
C GLY A 46 -7.50 -7.79 -12.24
N PHE A 47 -7.40 -9.08 -12.57
CA PHE A 47 -6.15 -9.72 -13.00
C PHE A 47 -5.53 -9.07 -14.24
N GLU A 48 -6.34 -8.78 -15.27
CA GLU A 48 -5.84 -8.23 -16.53
C GLU A 48 -5.28 -6.82 -16.37
N MET A 49 -5.91 -5.97 -15.55
CA MET A 49 -5.36 -4.66 -15.20
C MET A 49 -4.02 -4.79 -14.49
N LEU A 50 -3.92 -5.63 -13.46
CA LEU A 50 -2.69 -5.83 -12.70
C LEU A 50 -1.55 -6.36 -13.57
N LYS A 51 -1.84 -7.32 -14.45
CA LYS A 51 -0.87 -7.91 -15.39
C LYS A 51 -0.40 -6.88 -16.43
N SER A 52 -1.31 -6.07 -16.96
CA SER A 52 -1.01 -5.00 -17.92
C SER A 52 -0.07 -3.95 -17.29
N ILE A 53 -0.39 -3.47 -16.09
CA ILE A 53 0.44 -2.54 -15.32
C ILE A 53 1.84 -3.13 -15.07
N LYS A 54 1.90 -4.39 -14.63
CA LYS A 54 3.20 -5.03 -14.34
C LYS A 54 4.06 -5.19 -15.58
N LYS A 55 3.46 -5.51 -16.73
CA LYS A 55 4.13 -5.55 -18.04
C LYS A 55 4.65 -4.18 -18.45
N ALA A 56 3.83 -3.13 -18.30
CA ALA A 56 4.22 -1.75 -18.59
C ALA A 56 5.37 -1.29 -17.68
N ALA A 57 5.30 -1.55 -16.38
CA ALA A 57 6.34 -1.19 -15.42
C ALA A 57 7.71 -1.83 -15.78
N LYS A 58 7.73 -3.13 -16.12
CA LYS A 58 8.95 -3.82 -16.55
C LYS A 58 9.59 -3.19 -17.78
N LYS A 59 8.78 -2.69 -18.74
CA LYS A 59 9.26 -2.03 -19.97
C LYS A 59 9.76 -0.61 -19.71
N THR A 60 9.10 0.12 -18.81
CA THR A 60 9.34 1.55 -18.55
C THR A 60 10.50 1.78 -17.57
N ASN A 61 10.46 1.10 -16.44
CA ASN A 61 11.44 1.23 -15.38
C ASN A 61 11.51 -0.07 -14.56
N LYS A 62 12.57 -0.86 -14.76
CA LYS A 62 12.77 -2.15 -14.07
C LYS A 62 12.86 -2.01 -12.53
N LYS A 63 13.15 -0.80 -12.01
CA LYS A 63 13.22 -0.52 -10.57
C LYS A 63 11.87 -0.11 -9.98
N LEU A 64 10.86 0.19 -10.83
CA LEU A 64 9.52 0.56 -10.37
C LEU A 64 8.81 -0.67 -9.81
N ARG A 65 8.43 -0.58 -8.55
CA ARG A 65 7.71 -1.63 -7.82
C ARG A 65 6.22 -1.29 -7.74
N ILE A 66 5.40 -2.23 -8.18
CA ILE A 66 3.93 -2.09 -8.17
C ILE A 66 3.37 -2.74 -6.91
N LEU A 67 2.65 -1.95 -6.12
CA LEU A 67 2.05 -2.36 -4.87
C LEU A 67 0.53 -2.44 -5.01
N GLY A 68 -0.03 -3.62 -4.78
CA GLY A 68 -1.48 -3.85 -4.83
C GLY A 68 -2.17 -3.42 -3.54
N VAL A 69 -3.09 -2.48 -3.62
CA VAL A 69 -3.91 -2.02 -2.49
C VAL A 69 -5.09 -2.96 -2.34
N THR A 70 -5.23 -3.52 -1.14
CA THR A 70 -6.35 -4.37 -0.72
C THR A 70 -7.54 -3.52 -0.24
N VAL A 71 -8.24 -3.95 0.79
CA VAL A 71 -9.36 -3.22 1.40
C VAL A 71 -8.85 -2.01 2.18
N LEU A 72 -9.42 -0.84 1.91
CA LEU A 72 -9.06 0.41 2.60
C LEU A 72 -9.29 0.30 4.12
N THR A 73 -8.37 0.86 4.91
CA THR A 73 -8.41 0.77 6.38
C THR A 73 -9.56 1.55 7.04
N SER A 74 -10.25 2.39 6.29
CA SER A 74 -11.47 3.09 6.71
C SER A 74 -12.74 2.23 6.61
N LEU A 75 -12.71 1.11 5.86
CA LEU A 75 -13.86 0.25 5.66
C LEU A 75 -14.00 -0.78 6.79
N SER A 76 -15.26 -1.06 7.15
CA SER A 76 -15.69 -2.15 8.02
C SER A 76 -16.39 -3.24 7.19
N ASN A 77 -16.66 -4.41 7.80
CA ASN A 77 -17.46 -5.45 7.14
C ASN A 77 -18.86 -4.94 6.73
N SER A 78 -19.49 -4.10 7.55
CA SER A 78 -20.78 -3.49 7.21
C SER A 78 -20.66 -2.52 6.02
N SER A 79 -19.58 -1.74 5.95
CA SER A 79 -19.31 -0.86 4.80
C SER A 79 -19.10 -1.66 3.51
N LEU A 80 -18.40 -2.80 3.58
CA LEU A 80 -18.21 -3.68 2.43
C LEU A 80 -19.53 -4.24 1.90
N LYS A 81 -20.43 -4.67 2.81
CA LYS A 81 -21.77 -5.14 2.42
C LYS A 81 -22.57 -4.06 1.71
N LYS A 82 -22.52 -2.80 2.18
CA LYS A 82 -23.23 -1.67 1.57
C LYS A 82 -22.76 -1.37 0.12
N ILE A 83 -21.53 -1.71 -0.24
CA ILE A 83 -20.98 -1.54 -1.60
C ILE A 83 -20.97 -2.86 -2.39
N GLY A 84 -21.79 -3.85 -1.99
CA GLY A 84 -22.04 -5.06 -2.76
C GLY A 84 -21.10 -6.24 -2.50
N HIS A 85 -20.17 -6.15 -1.55
CA HIS A 85 -19.33 -7.29 -1.20
C HIS A 85 -20.01 -8.23 -0.21
N THR A 86 -20.07 -9.52 -0.53
CA THR A 86 -20.59 -10.58 0.35
C THR A 86 -19.53 -11.13 1.31
N LYS A 87 -18.25 -10.99 0.98
CA LYS A 87 -17.14 -11.51 1.77
C LYS A 87 -16.78 -10.62 2.96
N THR A 88 -16.22 -11.24 4.00
CA THR A 88 -15.58 -10.49 5.09
C THR A 88 -14.31 -9.81 4.60
N ILE A 89 -13.84 -8.76 5.29
CA ILE A 89 -12.57 -8.09 4.99
C ILE A 89 -11.43 -9.12 4.92
N LYS A 90 -11.32 -10.00 5.91
CA LYS A 90 -10.26 -11.02 5.96
C LYS A 90 -10.26 -11.93 4.73
N SER A 91 -11.42 -12.44 4.34
CA SER A 91 -11.56 -13.33 3.17
C SER A 91 -11.28 -12.57 1.87
N LEU A 92 -11.75 -11.33 1.73
CA LEU A 92 -11.52 -10.52 0.55
C LEU A 92 -10.03 -10.16 0.40
N VAL A 93 -9.38 -9.72 1.48
CA VAL A 93 -7.94 -9.41 1.49
C VAL A 93 -7.10 -10.64 1.14
N GLN A 94 -7.47 -11.82 1.63
CA GLN A 94 -6.81 -13.08 1.28
C GLN A 94 -6.92 -13.39 -0.22
N GLN A 95 -8.11 -13.27 -0.79
CA GLN A 95 -8.34 -13.47 -2.23
C GLN A 95 -7.54 -12.46 -3.06
N GLN A 96 -7.55 -11.19 -2.68
CA GLN A 96 -6.80 -10.14 -3.34
C GLN A 96 -5.28 -10.40 -3.28
N ALA A 97 -4.77 -10.93 -2.16
CA ALA A 97 -3.36 -11.30 -2.04
C ALA A 97 -2.95 -12.40 -3.03
N TYR A 98 -3.77 -13.44 -3.18
CA TYR A 98 -3.53 -14.47 -4.19
C TYR A 98 -3.55 -13.91 -5.61
N LEU A 99 -4.50 -13.00 -5.91
CA LEU A 99 -4.60 -12.36 -7.21
C LEU A 99 -3.36 -11.52 -7.52
N ALA A 100 -2.91 -10.69 -6.57
CA ALA A 100 -1.71 -9.86 -6.69
C ALA A 100 -0.46 -10.70 -6.90
N LYS A 101 -0.31 -11.80 -6.14
CA LYS A 101 0.78 -12.77 -6.31
C LYS A 101 0.77 -13.41 -7.69
N LYS A 102 -0.40 -13.86 -8.17
CA LYS A 102 -0.57 -14.44 -9.51
C LYS A 102 -0.24 -13.44 -10.63
N ALA A 103 -0.60 -12.17 -10.46
CA ALA A 103 -0.28 -11.09 -11.39
C ALA A 103 1.21 -10.67 -11.36
N GLY A 104 1.99 -11.16 -10.39
CA GLY A 104 3.42 -10.87 -10.24
C GLY A 104 3.70 -9.47 -9.70
N LEU A 105 2.82 -8.91 -8.85
CA LEU A 105 3.07 -7.64 -8.18
C LEU A 105 4.26 -7.76 -7.20
N ASP A 106 4.87 -6.62 -6.89
CA ASP A 106 6.07 -6.58 -6.04
C ASP A 106 5.74 -6.51 -4.54
N GLY A 107 4.52 -6.06 -4.21
CA GLY A 107 4.08 -5.95 -2.83
C GLY A 107 2.58 -5.72 -2.70
N ILE A 108 2.14 -5.70 -1.45
CA ILE A 108 0.74 -5.52 -1.04
C ILE A 108 0.64 -4.42 -0.01
N VAL A 109 -0.37 -3.56 -0.17
CA VAL A 109 -0.77 -2.59 0.85
C VAL A 109 -1.98 -3.14 1.58
N CYS A 110 -1.82 -3.45 2.86
CA CYS A 110 -2.89 -3.99 3.73
C CYS A 110 -2.79 -3.45 5.16
N SER A 111 -3.88 -3.55 5.92
CA SER A 111 -3.84 -3.20 7.34
C SER A 111 -2.90 -4.14 8.12
N GLY A 112 -2.30 -3.63 9.20
CA GLY A 112 -1.49 -4.43 10.11
C GLY A 112 -2.23 -5.62 10.73
N LEU A 113 -3.56 -5.57 10.76
CA LEU A 113 -4.40 -6.70 11.22
C LEU A 113 -4.33 -7.91 10.28
N GLU A 114 -4.15 -7.68 8.98
CA GLU A 114 -4.05 -8.74 7.97
C GLU A 114 -2.60 -9.09 7.61
N SER A 115 -1.61 -8.30 8.02
CA SER A 115 -0.19 -8.45 7.61
C SER A 115 0.34 -9.85 7.87
N LYS A 116 0.05 -10.45 9.04
CA LYS A 116 0.49 -11.81 9.40
C LYS A 116 -0.08 -12.88 8.45
N LEU A 117 -1.35 -12.74 8.04
CA LEU A 117 -1.98 -13.62 7.06
C LEU A 117 -1.33 -13.44 5.68
N ILE A 118 -1.15 -12.19 5.25
CA ILE A 118 -0.56 -11.86 3.95
C ILE A 118 0.89 -12.33 3.86
N LYS A 119 1.67 -12.22 4.95
CA LYS A 119 3.05 -12.71 4.99
C LYS A 119 3.15 -14.22 4.70
N LYS A 120 2.19 -15.01 5.18
CA LYS A 120 2.13 -16.45 4.89
C LYS A 120 1.84 -16.75 3.41
N ILE A 121 1.00 -15.93 2.75
CA ILE A 121 0.62 -16.12 1.34
C ILE A 121 1.71 -15.57 0.40
N CYS A 122 2.25 -14.41 0.74
CA CYS A 122 3.12 -13.58 -0.09
C CYS A 122 4.52 -13.44 0.53
N THR A 123 5.20 -14.56 0.78
CA THR A 123 6.47 -14.64 1.54
C THR A 123 7.58 -13.73 0.99
N LYS A 124 7.64 -13.54 -0.33
CA LYS A 124 8.68 -12.76 -1.04
C LYS A 124 8.23 -11.34 -1.44
N MET A 125 6.98 -10.99 -1.18
CA MET A 125 6.43 -9.68 -1.53
C MET A 125 6.64 -8.68 -0.39
N GLU A 126 6.77 -7.39 -0.74
CA GLU A 126 6.74 -6.32 0.27
C GLU A 126 5.34 -6.20 0.86
N ILE A 127 5.27 -5.97 2.16
CA ILE A 127 4.01 -5.73 2.89
C ILE A 127 4.09 -4.33 3.47
N VAL A 128 3.33 -3.42 2.85
CA VAL A 128 3.27 -2.01 3.23
C VAL A 128 2.00 -1.77 4.04
N THR A 129 2.15 -1.28 5.26
CA THR A 129 1.04 -1.15 6.21
C THR A 129 0.74 0.30 6.54
N PRO A 130 -0.39 0.85 6.04
CA PRO A 130 -0.94 2.13 6.46
C PRO A 130 -1.75 1.99 7.76
N GLY A 131 -2.33 3.11 8.21
CA GLY A 131 -3.15 3.13 9.43
C GLY A 131 -2.31 3.07 10.71
N ILE A 132 -1.06 3.48 10.62
CA ILE A 132 -0.16 3.49 11.78
C ILE A 132 -0.41 4.74 12.61
N ARG A 133 -0.46 4.53 13.94
CA ARG A 133 -0.57 5.58 14.96
C ARG A 133 0.48 5.38 16.04
N LEU A 134 1.07 6.46 16.48
CA LEU A 134 1.96 6.45 17.64
C LEU A 134 1.12 6.37 18.94
N PRO A 135 1.69 5.86 20.03
CA PRO A 135 1.01 5.87 21.33
C PRO A 135 0.52 7.28 21.68
N GLY A 136 -0.74 7.39 22.13
CA GLY A 136 -1.40 8.66 22.46
C GLY A 136 -2.06 9.40 21.29
N ASP A 137 -1.88 8.96 20.03
CA ASP A 137 -2.49 9.62 18.88
C ASP A 137 -3.98 9.28 18.73
N LYS A 138 -4.78 10.25 18.24
CA LYS A 138 -6.19 10.05 17.91
C LYS A 138 -6.37 9.13 16.70
N LYS A 139 -7.40 8.28 16.74
CA LYS A 139 -7.73 7.34 15.64
C LYS A 139 -8.23 8.07 14.38
N ASN A 140 -8.97 9.17 14.55
CA ASN A 140 -9.64 9.92 13.49
C ASN A 140 -10.53 9.00 12.61
N ASP A 141 -10.41 9.12 11.27
CA ASP A 141 -11.13 8.36 10.25
C ASP A 141 -10.69 6.89 10.09
N GLN A 142 -9.58 6.51 10.74
CA GLN A 142 -9.03 5.16 10.63
C GLN A 142 -9.74 4.18 11.60
N LYS A 143 -10.38 3.15 11.05
CA LYS A 143 -11.05 2.10 11.86
C LYS A 143 -10.10 0.96 12.25
N ARG A 144 -9.06 0.72 11.46
CA ARG A 144 -8.12 -0.38 11.62
C ARG A 144 -6.71 0.17 11.78
N ILE A 145 -6.36 0.54 13.01
CA ILE A 145 -5.07 1.13 13.36
C ILE A 145 -4.17 0.13 14.09
N MET A 146 -2.87 0.39 14.03
CA MET A 146 -1.85 -0.39 14.73
C MET A 146 -0.67 0.52 15.09
N ASN A 147 0.10 0.20 16.13
CA ASN A 147 1.34 0.90 16.41
C ASN A 147 2.50 0.35 15.53
N PRO A 148 3.61 1.11 15.38
CA PRO A 148 4.72 0.71 14.51
C PRO A 148 5.32 -0.65 14.87
N LYS A 149 5.61 -0.88 16.14
CA LYS A 149 6.23 -2.13 16.64
C LYS A 149 5.37 -3.36 16.33
N GLN A 150 4.06 -3.26 16.59
CA GLN A 150 3.11 -4.33 16.28
C GLN A 150 3.00 -4.59 14.77
N ALA A 151 3.04 -3.55 13.93
CA ALA A 151 2.96 -3.72 12.48
C ALA A 151 4.15 -4.55 11.95
N PHE A 152 5.36 -4.24 12.38
CA PHE A 152 6.55 -5.03 12.02
C PHE A 152 6.52 -6.44 12.61
N ALA A 153 6.11 -6.61 13.86
CA ALA A 153 5.94 -7.94 14.48
C ALA A 153 4.92 -8.80 13.71
N ASN A 154 3.89 -8.18 13.11
CA ASN A 154 2.93 -8.86 12.25
C ASN A 154 3.42 -9.10 10.82
N GLY A 155 4.68 -8.75 10.49
CA GLY A 155 5.30 -9.05 9.20
C GLY A 155 5.21 -7.95 8.16
N ALA A 156 4.83 -6.72 8.52
CA ALA A 156 5.02 -5.57 7.65
C ALA A 156 6.52 -5.39 7.34
N THR A 157 6.85 -5.10 6.09
CA THR A 157 8.21 -4.75 5.66
C THR A 157 8.42 -3.25 5.66
N SER A 158 7.33 -2.49 5.54
CA SER A 158 7.31 -1.04 5.55
C SER A 158 6.00 -0.53 6.14
N ILE A 159 6.02 0.65 6.72
CA ILE A 159 4.84 1.31 7.29
C ILE A 159 4.62 2.68 6.66
N VAL A 160 3.35 3.07 6.53
CA VAL A 160 2.98 4.42 6.06
C VAL A 160 2.46 5.21 7.26
N ILE A 161 3.17 6.27 7.60
CA ILE A 161 2.82 7.17 8.71
C ILE A 161 2.55 8.56 8.14
N GLY A 162 1.32 9.02 8.30
CA GLY A 162 0.91 10.37 7.91
C GLY A 162 0.88 11.32 9.11
N ARG A 163 -0.32 11.67 9.54
CA ARG A 163 -0.61 12.69 10.56
C ARG A 163 0.19 12.57 11.86
N SER A 164 0.50 11.36 12.31
CA SER A 164 1.34 11.12 13.51
C SER A 164 2.74 11.76 13.39
N VAL A 165 3.22 11.95 12.17
CA VAL A 165 4.52 12.62 11.91
C VAL A 165 4.33 14.01 11.37
N THR A 166 3.38 14.23 10.44
CA THR A 166 3.26 15.50 9.69
C THR A 166 2.50 16.60 10.44
N SER A 167 1.77 16.29 11.52
CA SER A 167 1.02 17.30 12.29
C SER A 167 1.88 17.89 13.41
N GLY A 168 1.96 19.21 13.44
CA GLY A 168 2.74 19.95 14.46
C GLY A 168 4.26 19.84 14.25
N ASN A 169 5.01 19.56 15.31
CA ASN A 169 6.49 19.52 15.25
C ASN A 169 6.99 18.19 14.69
N ILE A 170 7.35 18.19 13.40
CA ILE A 170 7.80 17.00 12.65
C ILE A 170 9.02 16.35 13.31
N LYS A 171 10.03 17.15 13.72
CA LYS A 171 11.27 16.61 14.33
C LYS A 171 10.98 15.86 15.64
N LYS A 172 10.14 16.43 16.50
CA LYS A 172 9.69 15.77 17.75
C LYS A 172 8.90 14.49 17.44
N ASN A 173 8.03 14.52 16.43
CA ASN A 173 7.23 13.37 16.05
C ASN A 173 8.08 12.22 15.47
N ILE A 174 9.11 12.54 14.69
CA ILE A 174 10.08 11.55 14.20
C ILE A 174 10.82 10.91 15.37
N GLN A 175 11.23 11.69 16.38
CA GLN A 175 11.88 11.13 17.58
C GLN A 175 10.94 10.19 18.35
N ARG A 176 9.64 10.57 18.50
CA ARG A 176 8.62 9.68 19.10
C ARG A 176 8.48 8.38 18.31
N LEU A 177 8.49 8.45 16.97
CA LEU A 177 8.43 7.26 16.11
C LEU A 177 9.64 6.36 16.36
N ILE A 178 10.86 6.90 16.34
CA ILE A 178 12.09 6.13 16.59
C ILE A 178 12.03 5.45 17.96
N ASN A 179 11.62 6.17 19.00
CA ASN A 179 11.49 5.61 20.34
C ASN A 179 10.42 4.51 20.43
N SER A 180 9.36 4.58 19.62
CA SER A 180 8.31 3.56 19.60
C SER A 180 8.72 2.25 18.90
N LEU A 181 9.87 2.23 18.22
CA LEU A 181 10.42 1.06 17.54
C LEU A 181 11.43 0.29 18.40
N LYS A 182 11.97 0.94 19.42
CA LYS A 182 12.83 0.31 20.44
C LYS A 182 11.96 -0.54 21.38
#